data_ad461e664cd1f1f27241213d4cf1c5a1
#
_entry.id   ad461e664cd1f1f27241213d4cf1c5a1
#
_cell.length_a   1.000
_cell.length_b   1.000
_cell.length_c   1.000
_cell.angle_alpha   90.00
_cell.angle_beta   90.00
_cell.angle_gamma   90.00
#
_symmetry.space_group_name_H-M   'P 1'
#
loop_
_entity.id
_entity.type
_entity.pdbx_description
1 polymer ?
#
loop_
_entity_poly.entity_id
_entity_poly.type
_entity_poly.pdbx_seq_one_letter_code
_entity_poly.pdbx_strand_id
1 'polypeptide(L)'
;MNQKIAAYGSWQSPITAATLAQAGRRFVSLQCSGDAVYWVELRPLEGGRYVIVRRAPDGTTTDVTPKGYNARTLVHEYGGGMAAFDEGTVYFSNFTDQALYRQDGAETPARITPTPLTPLAQRYADGRITPDGKSLVYVREIHLDDGTVINEIVVLPADGSSEPAVIASGYDFYSNPRISPDGKWLAWLCWNHPMMPWDGTELWVAPLETDSSLGSARRTAGGPQESIFQPEWSPENILHFVSDRSNWWNLYREIEGEIEVLAPMAAEFGEPQWVFGKSRYTFLRSGHIACIYKQGGFDYLGVIEPGKASVTSIPCAFTSMSSLSTDGTALWLIGASPTQGPTVLRINPTDGRIQEIQRAAEIDVNPLYISTPEAIEFPTEHDKTAHAFYYAPTNPDYAAPDDELPPLLVITHGGPTSATGAQLSLTTQYWTSRGFGV
;
A
#
# COMPACT_ATOMS: atom_id res chain seq x y z
N MET A 1 9.68 13.32 39.90
CA MET A 1 10.64 14.45 39.85
C MET A 1 9.79 15.71 39.70
N ASN A 2 10.16 16.81 40.37
CA ASN A 2 9.43 18.07 40.19
C ASN A 2 9.79 18.65 38.81
N GLN A 3 8.79 18.87 37.96
CA GLN A 3 8.96 19.54 36.68
C GLN A 3 9.37 21.01 36.90
N LYS A 4 10.20 21.51 36.01
CA LYS A 4 10.58 22.93 35.98
C LYS A 4 9.44 23.72 35.30
N ILE A 5 8.94 24.73 36.01
CA ILE A 5 7.95 25.65 35.41
C ILE A 5 8.67 26.58 34.44
N ALA A 6 8.23 26.56 33.16
CA ALA A 6 8.75 27.41 32.10
C ALA A 6 7.67 27.63 31.02
N ALA A 7 7.67 28.80 30.39
CA ALA A 7 6.74 29.15 29.34
C ALA A 7 6.74 28.13 28.19
N TYR A 8 5.58 27.91 27.62
CA TYR A 8 5.45 27.09 26.40
C TYR A 8 6.39 27.59 25.29
N GLY A 9 6.91 26.68 24.46
CA GLY A 9 7.85 27.00 23.39
C GLY A 9 9.30 27.19 23.85
N SER A 10 9.57 27.25 25.18
CA SER A 10 10.92 27.43 25.74
C SER A 10 11.55 26.15 26.30
N TRP A 11 10.85 25.02 26.25
CA TRP A 11 11.30 23.75 26.83
C TRP A 11 12.47 23.14 26.06
N GLN A 12 13.44 22.63 26.79
CA GLN A 12 14.52 21.85 26.18
C GLN A 12 14.05 20.41 25.89
N SER A 13 14.56 19.84 24.82
CA SER A 13 14.18 18.48 24.39
C SER A 13 15.41 17.73 23.86
N PRO A 14 15.52 16.43 24.12
CA PRO A 14 16.52 15.57 23.50
C PRO A 14 16.26 15.30 22.02
N ILE A 15 15.04 15.55 21.51
CA ILE A 15 14.68 15.37 20.11
C ILE A 15 15.23 16.58 19.34
N THR A 16 16.33 16.40 18.63
CA THR A 16 17.05 17.45 17.91
C THR A 16 16.73 17.44 16.42
N ALA A 17 17.09 18.49 15.69
CA ALA A 17 17.02 18.49 14.23
C ALA A 17 17.91 17.39 13.62
N ALA A 18 19.02 17.04 14.26
CA ALA A 18 19.85 15.91 13.84
C ALA A 18 19.12 14.57 14.01
N THR A 19 18.29 14.41 15.05
CA THR A 19 17.44 13.25 15.24
C THR A 19 16.42 13.10 14.10
N LEU A 20 15.81 14.21 13.67
CA LEU A 20 14.88 14.23 12.53
C LEU A 20 15.56 13.90 11.20
N ALA A 21 16.80 14.32 11.04
CA ALA A 21 17.59 14.11 9.84
C ALA A 21 18.20 12.68 9.75
N GLN A 22 18.07 11.87 10.78
CA GLN A 22 18.51 10.48 10.73
C GLN A 22 17.69 9.70 9.70
N ALA A 23 18.35 9.36 8.60
CA ALA A 23 17.72 8.68 7.47
C ALA A 23 17.47 7.20 7.80
N GLY A 24 16.29 6.87 8.27
CA GLY A 24 15.78 5.50 8.32
C GLY A 24 15.41 5.00 6.92
N ARG A 25 15.37 3.67 6.74
CA ARG A 25 14.73 3.08 5.56
C ARG A 25 13.23 3.35 5.59
N ARG A 26 12.58 3.33 4.42
CA ARG A 26 11.12 3.37 4.33
C ARG A 26 10.63 2.09 3.68
N PHE A 27 9.68 1.41 4.29
CA PHE A 27 8.99 0.30 3.65
C PHE A 27 7.97 0.84 2.66
N VAL A 28 7.98 0.29 1.44
CA VAL A 28 7.14 0.76 0.32
C VAL A 28 6.00 -0.21 0.07
N SER A 29 6.29 -1.51 0.03
CA SER A 29 5.33 -2.58 -0.18
C SER A 29 5.82 -3.87 0.47
N LEU A 30 4.88 -4.81 0.68
CA LEU A 30 5.15 -6.16 1.19
C LEU A 30 4.24 -7.15 0.48
N GLN A 31 4.76 -8.33 0.14
CA GLN A 31 4.01 -9.43 -0.46
C GLN A 31 4.61 -10.77 -0.05
N CYS A 32 3.73 -11.75 0.24
CA CYS A 32 4.12 -13.14 0.36
C CYS A 32 4.09 -13.83 -1.01
N SER A 33 5.04 -14.71 -1.27
CA SER A 33 5.05 -15.57 -2.45
C SER A 33 5.72 -16.90 -2.11
N GLY A 34 5.02 -18.00 -2.36
CA GLY A 34 5.44 -19.32 -1.91
C GLY A 34 5.62 -19.34 -0.38
N ASP A 35 6.78 -19.76 0.06
CA ASP A 35 7.18 -19.83 1.47
C ASP A 35 7.99 -18.61 1.96
N ALA A 36 8.21 -17.61 1.09
CA ALA A 36 9.00 -16.43 1.38
C ALA A 36 8.15 -15.16 1.48
N VAL A 37 8.69 -14.16 2.16
CA VAL A 37 8.11 -12.82 2.26
C VAL A 37 9.07 -11.84 1.63
N TYR A 38 8.54 -10.98 0.78
CA TYR A 38 9.27 -9.93 0.10
C TYR A 38 8.75 -8.58 0.53
N TRP A 39 9.65 -7.61 0.69
CA TRP A 39 9.28 -6.22 0.84
C TRP A 39 10.22 -5.31 0.07
N VAL A 40 9.78 -4.11 -0.23
CA VAL A 40 10.59 -3.10 -0.90
C VAL A 40 10.97 -2.03 0.11
N GLU A 41 12.26 -1.71 0.17
CA GLU A 41 12.82 -0.65 1.00
C GLU A 41 13.31 0.53 0.14
N LEU A 42 12.88 1.74 0.44
CA LEU A 42 13.60 2.94 0.03
C LEU A 42 14.75 3.17 1.01
N ARG A 43 15.97 3.23 0.50
CA ARG A 43 17.21 3.43 1.28
C ARG A 43 17.83 4.81 1.00
N PRO A 44 17.59 5.82 1.84
CA PRO A 44 18.10 7.17 1.61
C PRO A 44 19.62 7.25 1.52
N LEU A 45 20.33 6.47 2.34
CA LEU A 45 21.80 6.44 2.36
C LEU A 45 22.42 5.76 1.11
N GLU A 46 21.60 5.12 0.28
CA GLU A 46 21.99 4.54 -1.00
C GLU A 46 21.47 5.40 -2.19
N GLY A 47 21.39 6.71 -2.01
CA GLY A 47 20.92 7.64 -3.04
C GLY A 47 19.42 7.52 -3.34
N GLY A 48 18.63 7.05 -2.38
CA GLY A 48 17.18 6.86 -2.56
C GLY A 48 16.81 5.61 -3.34
N ARG A 49 17.68 4.61 -3.38
CA ARG A 49 17.50 3.35 -4.09
C ARG A 49 16.38 2.52 -3.44
N TYR A 50 15.51 1.94 -4.27
CA TYR A 50 14.51 0.95 -3.87
C TYR A 50 15.10 -0.45 -4.01
N VAL A 51 15.09 -1.20 -2.91
CA VAL A 51 15.69 -2.54 -2.81
C VAL A 51 14.60 -3.53 -2.46
N ILE A 52 14.49 -4.59 -3.25
CA ILE A 52 13.67 -5.75 -2.91
C ILE A 52 14.47 -6.59 -1.91
N VAL A 53 13.87 -6.89 -0.78
CA VAL A 53 14.41 -7.72 0.29
C VAL A 53 13.56 -8.97 0.40
N ARG A 54 14.21 -10.13 0.50
CA ARG A 54 13.58 -11.44 0.69
C ARG A 54 13.86 -11.97 2.09
N ARG A 55 12.82 -12.44 2.77
CA ARG A 55 12.93 -13.23 3.97
C ARG A 55 12.55 -14.67 3.67
N ALA A 56 13.49 -15.58 3.86
CA ALA A 56 13.30 -17.02 3.70
C ALA A 56 12.56 -17.62 4.92
N PRO A 57 12.03 -18.86 4.83
CA PRO A 57 11.33 -19.54 5.92
C PRO A 57 12.19 -19.74 7.17
N ASP A 58 13.51 -19.93 7.00
CA ASP A 58 14.47 -20.06 8.11
C ASP A 58 14.73 -18.72 8.85
N GLY A 59 14.14 -17.63 8.38
CA GLY A 59 14.29 -16.29 8.92
C GLY A 59 15.45 -15.48 8.34
N THR A 60 16.25 -16.07 7.46
CA THR A 60 17.33 -15.34 6.75
C THR A 60 16.77 -14.24 5.87
N THR A 61 17.32 -13.05 5.99
CA THR A 61 16.92 -11.88 5.19
C THR A 61 18.06 -11.46 4.27
N THR A 62 17.76 -11.33 2.97
CA THR A 62 18.75 -11.00 1.92
C THR A 62 18.23 -9.94 0.97
N ASP A 63 19.13 -9.06 0.49
CA ASP A 63 18.83 -8.17 -0.62
C ASP A 63 18.72 -8.98 -1.92
N VAL A 64 17.61 -8.82 -2.63
CA VAL A 64 17.42 -9.43 -3.96
C VAL A 64 17.96 -8.49 -5.02
N THR A 65 17.54 -7.21 -5.02
CA THR A 65 17.98 -6.24 -6.02
C THR A 65 19.47 -5.91 -5.83
N PRO A 66 20.36 -6.27 -6.78
CA PRO A 66 21.78 -6.01 -6.65
C PRO A 66 22.10 -4.52 -6.80
N LYS A 67 23.34 -4.14 -6.42
CA LYS A 67 23.82 -2.77 -6.65
C LYS A 67 23.80 -2.44 -8.15
N GLY A 68 23.40 -1.21 -8.48
CA GLY A 68 23.23 -0.76 -9.86
C GLY A 68 21.78 -0.85 -10.38
N TYR A 69 20.91 -1.58 -9.68
CA TYR A 69 19.49 -1.62 -9.98
C TYR A 69 18.67 -0.89 -8.90
N ASN A 70 17.51 -0.36 -9.31
CA ASN A 70 16.59 0.38 -8.46
C ASN A 70 15.17 -0.07 -8.80
N ALA A 71 14.55 -0.91 -7.96
CA ALA A 71 13.24 -1.51 -8.19
C ALA A 71 12.12 -0.48 -8.01
N ARG A 72 11.91 0.38 -9.03
CA ARG A 72 10.94 1.46 -9.02
C ARG A 72 10.42 1.73 -10.42
N THR A 73 9.15 2.09 -10.54
CA THR A 73 8.52 2.51 -11.80
C THR A 73 7.97 3.93 -11.69
N LEU A 74 7.73 4.56 -12.84
CA LEU A 74 7.12 5.89 -13.00
C LEU A 74 5.76 5.81 -13.69
N VAL A 75 5.14 4.64 -13.84
CA VAL A 75 3.78 4.54 -14.39
C VAL A 75 2.84 5.41 -13.56
N HIS A 76 1.97 6.19 -14.21
CA HIS A 76 1.10 7.21 -13.61
C HIS A 76 1.87 8.24 -12.73
N GLU A 77 3.17 8.47 -13.03
CA GLU A 77 4.12 9.35 -12.31
C GLU A 77 4.44 8.92 -10.87
N TYR A 78 3.49 8.36 -10.12
CA TYR A 78 3.66 7.97 -8.72
C TYR A 78 4.20 6.54 -8.52
N GLY A 79 4.03 5.67 -9.52
CA GLY A 79 4.53 4.29 -9.49
C GLY A 79 3.80 3.40 -8.49
N GLY A 80 4.56 2.55 -7.82
CA GLY A 80 4.03 1.42 -7.03
C GLY A 80 3.94 0.14 -7.88
N GLY A 81 3.61 -1.01 -7.28
CA GLY A 81 3.48 -2.26 -8.02
C GLY A 81 4.70 -2.62 -8.87
N MET A 82 5.91 -2.25 -8.41
CA MET A 82 7.14 -2.35 -9.16
C MET A 82 7.69 -3.77 -9.32
N ALA A 83 7.14 -4.74 -8.57
CA ALA A 83 7.65 -6.12 -8.60
C ALA A 83 6.52 -7.15 -8.53
N ALA A 84 6.79 -8.32 -9.14
CA ALA A 84 6.00 -9.54 -9.03
C ALA A 84 6.95 -10.70 -8.65
N PHE A 85 6.42 -11.68 -7.90
CA PHE A 85 7.22 -12.74 -7.29
C PHE A 85 6.64 -14.11 -7.61
N ASP A 86 7.50 -15.08 -7.96
CA ASP A 86 7.13 -16.46 -8.22
C ASP A 86 8.25 -17.41 -7.79
N GLU A 87 8.03 -18.19 -6.73
CA GLU A 87 8.90 -19.28 -6.24
C GLU A 87 10.43 -19.00 -6.27
N GLY A 88 10.82 -17.75 -5.93
CA GLY A 88 12.23 -17.34 -5.92
C GLY A 88 12.68 -16.56 -7.15
N THR A 89 11.88 -16.51 -8.20
CA THR A 89 12.04 -15.60 -9.33
C THR A 89 11.40 -14.25 -9.01
N VAL A 90 12.07 -13.18 -9.34
CA VAL A 90 11.58 -11.81 -9.15
C VAL A 90 11.54 -11.08 -10.49
N TYR A 91 10.40 -10.50 -10.80
CA TYR A 91 10.23 -9.60 -11.94
C TYR A 91 10.08 -8.19 -11.41
N PHE A 92 10.88 -7.24 -11.91
CA PHE A 92 10.80 -5.86 -11.41
C PHE A 92 11.07 -4.82 -12.49
N SER A 93 10.44 -3.65 -12.33
CA SER A 93 10.75 -2.47 -13.14
C SER A 93 11.96 -1.77 -12.58
N ASN A 94 12.96 -1.53 -13.42
CA ASN A 94 14.16 -0.81 -13.02
C ASN A 94 14.03 0.69 -13.32
N PHE A 95 14.27 1.54 -12.32
CA PHE A 95 14.04 2.98 -12.40
C PHE A 95 14.82 3.69 -13.51
N THR A 96 16.05 3.23 -13.77
CA THR A 96 16.99 3.92 -14.66
C THR A 96 16.54 3.89 -16.11
N ASP A 97 15.87 2.83 -16.54
CA ASP A 97 15.47 2.61 -17.93
C ASP A 97 13.99 2.20 -18.07
N GLN A 98 13.25 2.12 -16.95
CA GLN A 98 11.83 1.74 -16.85
C GLN A 98 11.50 0.37 -17.45
N ALA A 99 12.52 -0.44 -17.78
CA ALA A 99 12.36 -1.78 -18.34
C ALA A 99 12.03 -2.81 -17.26
N LEU A 100 11.40 -3.91 -17.67
CA LEU A 100 11.24 -5.09 -16.82
C LEU A 100 12.48 -5.96 -16.85
N TYR A 101 12.83 -6.45 -15.69
CA TYR A 101 13.92 -7.39 -15.45
C TYR A 101 13.40 -8.64 -14.76
N ARG A 102 13.94 -9.78 -15.14
CA ARG A 102 13.79 -11.06 -14.45
C ARG A 102 15.07 -11.36 -13.70
N GLN A 103 14.94 -11.85 -12.48
CA GLN A 103 16.06 -12.30 -11.65
C GLN A 103 15.69 -13.65 -11.00
N ASP A 104 16.45 -14.69 -11.30
CA ASP A 104 16.31 -16.00 -10.71
C ASP A 104 17.30 -16.14 -9.55
N GLY A 105 16.76 -16.22 -8.32
CA GLY A 105 17.57 -16.33 -7.11
C GLY A 105 18.62 -15.21 -6.99
N ALA A 106 19.90 -15.59 -6.96
CA ALA A 106 21.04 -14.68 -6.83
C ALA A 106 21.69 -14.31 -8.19
N GLU A 107 21.08 -14.66 -9.31
CA GLU A 107 21.61 -14.37 -10.63
C GLU A 107 21.54 -12.86 -10.95
N THR A 108 22.34 -12.44 -11.94
CA THR A 108 22.27 -11.07 -12.45
C THR A 108 20.92 -10.85 -13.15
N PRO A 109 20.19 -9.77 -12.86
CA PRO A 109 18.94 -9.49 -13.52
C PRO A 109 19.09 -9.41 -15.05
N ALA A 110 18.26 -10.15 -15.78
CA ALA A 110 18.14 -10.12 -17.23
C ALA A 110 16.96 -9.25 -17.64
N ARG A 111 17.18 -8.34 -18.59
CA ARG A 111 16.11 -7.53 -19.17
C ARG A 111 15.20 -8.41 -20.03
N ILE A 112 13.89 -8.31 -19.86
CA ILE A 112 12.87 -9.10 -20.57
C ILE A 112 11.94 -8.25 -21.46
N THR A 113 12.12 -6.94 -21.49
CA THR A 113 11.37 -6.05 -22.40
C THR A 113 12.30 -5.41 -23.41
N PRO A 114 11.83 -5.09 -24.63
CA PRO A 114 12.66 -4.46 -25.65
C PRO A 114 13.17 -3.07 -25.21
N THR A 115 14.22 -2.61 -25.86
CA THR A 115 14.71 -1.25 -25.68
C THR A 115 13.89 -0.31 -26.56
N PRO A 116 13.13 0.65 -25.99
CA PRO A 116 12.40 1.60 -26.79
C PRO A 116 13.35 2.54 -27.55
N LEU A 117 12.89 3.07 -28.68
CA LEU A 117 13.67 4.04 -29.48
C LEU A 117 13.91 5.34 -28.69
N THR A 118 12.89 5.85 -28.04
CA THR A 118 12.99 7.00 -27.12
C THR A 118 13.22 6.48 -25.71
N PRO A 119 14.30 6.88 -25.02
CA PRO A 119 14.56 6.46 -23.65
C PRO A 119 13.40 6.76 -22.70
N LEU A 120 13.07 5.81 -21.82
CA LEU A 120 12.00 5.91 -20.81
C LEU A 120 10.58 6.02 -21.39
N ALA A 121 10.41 5.89 -22.71
CA ALA A 121 9.11 6.00 -23.37
C ALA A 121 8.15 4.85 -23.00
N GLN A 122 8.63 3.72 -22.55
CA GLN A 122 7.82 2.61 -22.09
C GLN A 122 8.10 2.30 -20.63
N ARG A 123 7.02 2.23 -19.85
CA ARG A 123 7.07 1.98 -18.40
C ARG A 123 6.10 0.86 -18.05
N TYR A 124 6.42 0.07 -17.02
CA TYR A 124 5.63 -1.08 -16.61
C TYR A 124 5.37 -1.08 -15.11
N ALA A 125 4.16 -1.49 -14.70
CA ALA A 125 3.74 -1.59 -13.30
C ALA A 125 2.70 -2.68 -13.06
N ASP A 126 2.47 -2.99 -11.79
CA ASP A 126 1.36 -3.81 -11.26
C ASP A 126 1.24 -5.20 -11.91
N GLY A 127 2.40 -5.83 -12.11
CA GLY A 127 2.51 -7.12 -12.79
C GLY A 127 1.92 -8.29 -12.03
N ARG A 128 1.43 -9.26 -12.80
CA ARG A 128 1.01 -10.59 -12.34
C ARG A 128 1.58 -11.68 -13.22
N ILE A 129 1.85 -12.82 -12.62
CA ILE A 129 2.39 -14.00 -13.27
C ILE A 129 1.23 -14.96 -13.48
N THR A 130 1.11 -15.58 -14.66
CA THR A 130 0.12 -16.63 -14.89
C THR A 130 0.39 -17.82 -13.98
N PRO A 131 -0.65 -18.59 -13.56
CA PRO A 131 -0.47 -19.73 -12.64
C PRO A 131 0.48 -20.82 -13.16
N ASP A 132 0.72 -20.90 -14.45
CA ASP A 132 1.68 -21.81 -15.08
C ASP A 132 3.12 -21.23 -15.14
N GLY A 133 3.33 -20.01 -14.67
CA GLY A 133 4.62 -19.32 -14.65
C GLY A 133 5.15 -18.86 -16.01
N LYS A 134 4.39 -19.03 -17.12
CA LYS A 134 4.92 -18.81 -18.46
C LYS A 134 4.74 -17.41 -19.00
N SER A 135 3.76 -16.68 -18.49
CA SER A 135 3.43 -15.35 -18.98
C SER A 135 3.28 -14.36 -17.83
N LEU A 136 3.48 -13.10 -18.14
CA LEU A 136 3.31 -11.96 -17.25
C LEU A 136 2.24 -11.05 -17.83
N VAL A 137 1.37 -10.50 -17.00
CA VAL A 137 0.42 -9.46 -17.36
C VAL A 137 0.79 -8.18 -16.59
N TYR A 138 0.93 -7.07 -17.32
CA TYR A 138 1.38 -5.78 -16.76
C TYR A 138 0.53 -4.62 -17.28
N VAL A 139 0.44 -3.56 -16.50
CA VAL A 139 0.10 -2.23 -17.00
C VAL A 139 1.34 -1.69 -17.70
N ARG A 140 1.19 -1.27 -18.98
CA ARG A 140 2.20 -0.56 -19.74
C ARG A 140 1.76 0.87 -20.00
N GLU A 141 2.65 1.83 -19.78
CA GLU A 141 2.47 3.23 -20.14
C GLU A 141 3.48 3.60 -21.22
N ILE A 142 3.00 4.24 -22.29
CA ILE A 142 3.83 4.67 -23.42
C ILE A 142 3.74 6.19 -23.54
N HIS A 143 4.89 6.84 -23.58
CA HIS A 143 5.04 8.28 -23.84
C HIS A 143 5.47 8.49 -25.29
N LEU A 144 4.62 9.14 -26.08
CA LEU A 144 4.90 9.50 -27.46
C LEU A 144 5.61 10.84 -27.55
N ASP A 145 6.30 11.07 -28.68
CA ASP A 145 7.09 12.29 -28.92
C ASP A 145 6.23 13.58 -28.96
N ASP A 146 4.91 13.44 -29.23
CA ASP A 146 3.96 14.55 -29.22
C ASP A 146 3.40 14.89 -27.82
N GLY A 147 3.84 14.17 -26.79
CA GLY A 147 3.38 14.30 -25.41
C GLY A 147 2.14 13.46 -25.05
N THR A 148 1.60 12.72 -25.99
CA THR A 148 0.50 11.77 -25.72
C THR A 148 0.99 10.63 -24.84
N VAL A 149 0.18 10.28 -23.83
CA VAL A 149 0.43 9.10 -22.96
C VAL A 149 -0.65 8.07 -23.22
N ILE A 150 -0.24 6.84 -23.50
CA ILE A 150 -1.12 5.69 -23.75
C ILE A 150 -0.91 4.70 -22.63
N ASN A 151 -2.00 4.29 -22.00
CA ASN A 151 -2.00 3.20 -21.01
C ASN A 151 -2.69 1.96 -21.56
N GLU A 152 -2.16 0.78 -21.26
CA GLU A 152 -2.62 -0.49 -21.79
C GLU A 152 -2.37 -1.61 -20.79
N ILE A 153 -3.11 -2.72 -20.94
CA ILE A 153 -2.71 -4.00 -20.33
C ILE A 153 -2.03 -4.83 -21.41
N VAL A 154 -0.85 -5.32 -21.08
CA VAL A 154 -0.05 -6.16 -21.96
C VAL A 154 0.23 -7.52 -21.34
N VAL A 155 0.40 -8.53 -22.19
CA VAL A 155 0.93 -9.84 -21.84
C VAL A 155 2.27 -10.06 -22.52
N LEU A 156 3.22 -10.67 -21.82
CA LEU A 156 4.53 -11.02 -22.38
C LEU A 156 5.01 -12.35 -21.79
N PRO A 157 5.84 -13.13 -22.54
CA PRO A 157 6.46 -14.32 -21.98
C PRO A 157 7.35 -13.99 -20.79
N ALA A 158 7.34 -14.84 -19.76
CA ALA A 158 8.10 -14.67 -18.54
C ALA A 158 9.62 -14.70 -18.75
N ASP A 159 10.07 -15.28 -19.87
CA ASP A 159 11.47 -15.34 -20.30
C ASP A 159 11.89 -14.20 -21.24
N GLY A 160 10.93 -13.32 -21.64
CA GLY A 160 11.19 -12.22 -22.57
C GLY A 160 11.46 -12.66 -24.00
N SER A 161 11.04 -13.86 -24.41
CA SER A 161 11.32 -14.44 -25.74
C SER A 161 10.58 -13.73 -26.88
N SER A 162 9.57 -12.93 -26.60
CA SER A 162 8.87 -12.09 -27.59
C SER A 162 8.44 -10.75 -27.01
N GLU A 163 8.04 -9.83 -27.90
CA GLU A 163 7.53 -8.51 -27.54
C GLU A 163 6.22 -8.59 -26.76
N PRO A 164 5.95 -7.62 -25.84
CA PRO A 164 4.67 -7.52 -25.16
C PRO A 164 3.52 -7.32 -26.14
N ALA A 165 2.47 -8.14 -26.01
CA ALA A 165 1.23 -8.03 -26.78
C ALA A 165 0.17 -7.26 -25.98
N VAL A 166 -0.54 -6.33 -26.63
CA VAL A 166 -1.65 -5.59 -26.02
C VAL A 166 -2.87 -6.49 -25.92
N ILE A 167 -3.47 -6.58 -24.73
CA ILE A 167 -4.69 -7.36 -24.50
C ILE A 167 -5.88 -6.50 -24.06
N ALA A 168 -5.64 -5.28 -23.50
CA ALA A 168 -6.68 -4.29 -23.26
C ALA A 168 -6.15 -2.88 -23.48
N SER A 169 -6.95 -2.02 -24.13
CA SER A 169 -6.62 -0.62 -24.42
C SER A 169 -7.90 0.21 -24.62
N GLY A 170 -7.75 1.55 -24.74
CA GLY A 170 -8.86 2.45 -25.06
C GLY A 170 -9.36 3.29 -23.89
N TYR A 171 -8.83 3.09 -22.69
CA TYR A 171 -9.02 3.98 -21.54
C TYR A 171 -7.75 4.80 -21.26
N ASP A 172 -7.90 5.94 -20.60
CA ASP A 172 -6.76 6.78 -20.24
C ASP A 172 -5.88 6.13 -19.18
N PHE A 173 -6.44 5.30 -18.30
CA PHE A 173 -5.72 4.65 -17.21
C PHE A 173 -6.17 3.21 -16.99
N TYR A 174 -5.23 2.37 -16.58
CA TYR A 174 -5.43 0.98 -16.20
C TYR A 174 -4.71 0.66 -14.89
N SER A 175 -5.29 -0.21 -14.07
CA SER A 175 -4.63 -0.75 -12.88
C SER A 175 -5.18 -2.13 -12.51
N ASN A 176 -4.52 -2.76 -11.56
CA ASN A 176 -4.98 -3.99 -10.93
C ASN A 176 -5.33 -5.14 -11.91
N PRO A 177 -4.49 -5.49 -12.91
CA PRO A 177 -4.70 -6.74 -13.62
C PRO A 177 -4.57 -7.91 -12.64
N ARG A 178 -5.61 -8.75 -12.56
CA ARG A 178 -5.67 -9.88 -11.61
C ARG A 178 -6.13 -11.12 -12.33
N ILE A 179 -5.26 -12.12 -12.38
CA ILE A 179 -5.52 -13.42 -12.99
C ILE A 179 -6.18 -14.32 -11.95
N SER A 180 -7.25 -15.03 -12.31
CA SER A 180 -7.86 -16.02 -11.42
C SER A 180 -6.90 -17.17 -11.11
N PRO A 181 -6.99 -17.81 -9.93
CA PRO A 181 -6.14 -18.94 -9.55
C PRO A 181 -6.12 -20.09 -10.57
N ASP A 182 -7.23 -20.33 -11.29
CA ASP A 182 -7.32 -21.36 -12.35
C ASP A 182 -6.78 -20.88 -13.71
N GLY A 183 -6.33 -19.63 -13.80
CA GLY A 183 -5.75 -19.03 -15.00
C GLY A 183 -6.73 -18.69 -16.11
N LYS A 184 -8.05 -18.80 -15.88
CA LYS A 184 -9.07 -18.68 -16.93
C LYS A 184 -9.70 -17.29 -17.05
N TRP A 185 -9.47 -16.41 -16.10
CA TRP A 185 -10.07 -15.10 -16.05
C TRP A 185 -9.05 -14.03 -15.73
N LEU A 186 -9.21 -12.87 -16.37
CA LEU A 186 -8.50 -11.64 -16.02
C LEU A 186 -9.52 -10.60 -15.57
N ALA A 187 -9.30 -10.00 -14.40
CA ALA A 187 -9.99 -8.80 -13.94
C ALA A 187 -9.04 -7.61 -13.99
N TRP A 188 -9.56 -6.40 -14.23
CA TRP A 188 -8.76 -5.16 -14.17
C TRP A 188 -9.63 -3.95 -13.88
N LEU A 189 -8.99 -2.86 -13.43
CA LEU A 189 -9.61 -1.55 -13.30
C LEU A 189 -9.18 -0.63 -14.44
N CYS A 190 -10.10 0.24 -14.88
CA CYS A 190 -9.80 1.31 -15.82
C CYS A 190 -10.69 2.53 -15.57
N TRP A 191 -10.24 3.71 -16.00
CA TRP A 191 -10.98 4.96 -15.91
C TRP A 191 -10.46 5.97 -16.93
N ASN A 192 -11.22 7.05 -17.16
CA ASN A 192 -10.87 8.15 -18.05
C ASN A 192 -10.89 9.48 -17.32
N HIS A 193 -10.11 10.43 -17.80
CA HIS A 193 -10.22 11.82 -17.37
C HIS A 193 -11.66 12.35 -17.51
N PRO A 194 -12.13 13.21 -16.60
CA PRO A 194 -11.39 13.84 -15.50
C PRO A 194 -11.40 13.04 -14.19
N MET A 195 -11.90 11.79 -14.20
CA MET A 195 -12.00 10.97 -12.99
C MET A 195 -10.61 10.58 -12.48
N MET A 196 -10.48 10.59 -11.14
CA MET A 196 -9.40 9.93 -10.44
C MET A 196 -9.89 8.54 -9.97
N PRO A 197 -9.01 7.60 -9.64
CA PRO A 197 -9.44 6.24 -9.30
C PRO A 197 -10.34 6.16 -8.04
N TRP A 198 -10.37 7.20 -7.23
CA TRP A 198 -11.28 7.33 -6.07
C TRP A 198 -12.57 8.08 -6.35
N ASP A 199 -12.74 8.64 -7.56
CA ASP A 199 -13.99 9.30 -8.01
C ASP A 199 -14.86 8.30 -8.77
N GLY A 200 -14.27 7.57 -9.71
CA GLY A 200 -14.98 6.59 -10.51
C GLY A 200 -14.02 5.70 -11.29
N THR A 201 -14.22 4.40 -11.15
CA THR A 201 -13.47 3.35 -11.85
C THR A 201 -14.42 2.28 -12.35
N GLU A 202 -14.04 1.60 -13.43
CA GLU A 202 -14.76 0.44 -13.93
C GLU A 202 -13.95 -0.83 -13.67
N LEU A 203 -14.61 -1.84 -13.11
CA LEU A 203 -14.09 -3.18 -12.95
C LEU A 203 -14.56 -4.05 -14.12
N TRP A 204 -13.62 -4.50 -14.91
CA TRP A 204 -13.84 -5.37 -16.07
C TRP A 204 -13.31 -6.77 -15.81
N VAL A 205 -13.96 -7.76 -16.44
CA VAL A 205 -13.57 -9.17 -16.41
C VAL A 205 -13.69 -9.76 -17.80
N ALA A 206 -12.71 -10.54 -18.21
CA ALA A 206 -12.73 -11.30 -19.47
C ALA A 206 -12.15 -12.71 -19.27
N PRO A 207 -12.59 -13.70 -20.07
CA PRO A 207 -11.87 -14.96 -20.20
C PRO A 207 -10.44 -14.71 -20.67
N LEU A 208 -9.48 -15.36 -20.04
CA LEU A 208 -8.08 -15.39 -20.46
C LEU A 208 -7.84 -16.72 -21.18
N GLU A 209 -7.64 -16.64 -22.49
CA GLU A 209 -7.47 -17.81 -23.33
C GLU A 209 -6.07 -18.41 -23.20
N THR A 210 -5.90 -19.65 -23.62
CA THR A 210 -4.61 -20.37 -23.51
C THR A 210 -3.47 -19.76 -24.34
N ASP A 211 -3.80 -18.97 -25.37
CA ASP A 211 -2.86 -18.18 -26.17
C ASP A 211 -2.60 -16.79 -25.58
N SER A 212 -3.10 -16.55 -24.35
CA SER A 212 -3.05 -15.29 -23.63
C SER A 212 -3.85 -14.14 -24.26
N SER A 213 -4.72 -14.40 -25.23
CA SER A 213 -5.70 -13.43 -25.71
C SER A 213 -6.87 -13.30 -24.73
N LEU A 214 -7.65 -12.21 -24.83
CA LEU A 214 -8.87 -12.04 -24.04
C LEU A 214 -10.10 -12.39 -24.88
N GLY A 215 -11.02 -13.15 -24.29
CA GLY A 215 -12.37 -13.32 -24.77
C GLY A 215 -13.21 -12.05 -24.58
N SER A 216 -14.54 -12.17 -24.75
CA SER A 216 -15.44 -11.02 -24.58
C SER A 216 -15.42 -10.47 -23.17
N ALA A 217 -14.95 -9.23 -23.01
CA ALA A 217 -14.92 -8.54 -21.74
C ALA A 217 -16.31 -8.03 -21.32
N ARG A 218 -16.59 -8.09 -20.01
CA ARG A 218 -17.78 -7.48 -19.42
C ARG A 218 -17.40 -6.57 -18.25
N ARG A 219 -18.12 -5.47 -18.09
CA ARG A 219 -18.03 -4.66 -16.89
C ARG A 219 -18.82 -5.33 -15.76
N THR A 220 -18.15 -5.58 -14.64
CA THR A 220 -18.72 -6.25 -13.46
C THR A 220 -19.28 -5.24 -12.45
N ALA A 221 -18.53 -4.16 -12.19
CA ALA A 221 -18.90 -3.14 -11.21
C ALA A 221 -18.28 -1.80 -11.59
N GLY A 222 -18.58 -0.76 -10.83
CA GLY A 222 -18.00 0.55 -11.03
C GLY A 222 -18.68 1.41 -12.08
N GLY A 223 -18.17 2.60 -12.25
CA GLY A 223 -18.66 3.63 -13.17
C GLY A 223 -18.27 5.03 -12.69
N PRO A 224 -18.84 6.09 -13.32
CA PRO A 224 -18.40 7.46 -13.05
C PRO A 224 -18.74 7.99 -11.65
N GLN A 225 -19.50 7.26 -10.85
CA GLN A 225 -19.91 7.63 -9.48
C GLN A 225 -19.68 6.49 -8.49
N GLU A 226 -18.83 5.54 -8.86
CA GLU A 226 -18.47 4.40 -8.01
C GLU A 226 -16.97 4.12 -8.14
N SER A 227 -16.27 4.18 -7.03
CA SER A 227 -14.85 3.84 -6.95
C SER A 227 -14.69 2.38 -6.56
N ILE A 228 -13.89 1.66 -7.35
CA ILE A 228 -13.51 0.28 -7.07
C ILE A 228 -12.03 0.23 -6.68
N PHE A 229 -11.74 -0.53 -5.64
CA PHE A 229 -10.37 -0.69 -5.14
C PHE A 229 -10.05 -2.17 -4.93
N GLN A 230 -8.82 -2.57 -5.24
CA GLN A 230 -8.24 -3.88 -5.00
C GLN A 230 -9.16 -5.04 -5.43
N PRO A 231 -9.48 -5.22 -6.72
CA PRO A 231 -10.06 -6.47 -7.17
C PRO A 231 -9.06 -7.62 -6.93
N GLU A 232 -9.52 -8.73 -6.38
CA GLU A 232 -8.72 -9.94 -6.15
C GLU A 232 -9.61 -11.19 -6.25
N TRP A 233 -9.05 -12.29 -6.74
CA TRP A 233 -9.73 -13.57 -6.80
C TRP A 233 -9.48 -14.37 -5.52
N SER A 234 -10.54 -14.96 -4.96
CA SER A 234 -10.37 -15.95 -3.88
C SER A 234 -9.75 -17.24 -4.44
N PRO A 235 -9.21 -18.13 -3.57
CA PRO A 235 -8.72 -19.44 -3.99
C PRO A 235 -9.78 -20.29 -4.76
N GLU A 236 -11.06 -20.02 -4.56
CA GLU A 236 -12.20 -20.66 -5.22
C GLU A 236 -12.61 -19.98 -6.53
N ASN A 237 -11.80 -19.06 -7.08
CA ASN A 237 -12.07 -18.27 -8.27
C ASN A 237 -13.30 -17.35 -8.16
N ILE A 238 -13.60 -16.84 -6.97
CA ILE A 238 -14.65 -15.84 -6.76
C ILE A 238 -13.99 -14.47 -6.73
N LEU A 239 -14.51 -13.55 -7.56
CA LEU A 239 -14.00 -12.18 -7.60
C LEU A 239 -14.52 -11.38 -6.40
N HIS A 240 -13.57 -10.78 -5.68
CA HIS A 240 -13.82 -9.86 -4.58
C HIS A 240 -13.26 -8.49 -4.95
N PHE A 241 -13.84 -7.44 -4.39
CA PHE A 241 -13.38 -6.07 -4.58
C PHE A 241 -13.93 -5.16 -3.48
N VAL A 242 -13.31 -4.01 -3.31
CA VAL A 242 -13.84 -2.95 -2.45
C VAL A 242 -14.55 -1.92 -3.32
N SER A 243 -15.72 -1.43 -2.86
CA SER A 243 -16.52 -0.42 -3.55
C SER A 243 -17.09 0.58 -2.55
N ASP A 244 -17.20 1.85 -2.96
CA ASP A 244 -17.80 2.94 -2.20
C ASP A 244 -19.32 3.12 -2.43
N ARG A 245 -19.98 2.21 -3.15
CA ARG A 245 -21.42 2.26 -3.50
C ARG A 245 -22.36 2.45 -2.31
N SER A 246 -21.90 2.12 -1.09
CA SER A 246 -22.64 2.32 0.17
C SER A 246 -22.27 3.60 0.92
N ASN A 247 -21.56 4.56 0.28
CA ASN A 247 -20.91 5.74 0.85
C ASN A 247 -19.74 5.43 1.80
N TRP A 248 -19.30 4.19 1.86
CA TRP A 248 -18.12 3.70 2.54
C TRP A 248 -17.47 2.66 1.66
N TRP A 249 -16.17 2.65 1.55
CA TRP A 249 -15.44 1.58 0.88
C TRP A 249 -15.56 0.26 1.65
N ASN A 250 -16.62 -0.50 1.34
CA ASN A 250 -16.87 -1.82 1.90
C ASN A 250 -16.41 -2.94 0.96
N LEU A 251 -16.24 -4.16 1.49
CA LEU A 251 -15.82 -5.34 0.73
C LEU A 251 -17.04 -6.06 0.14
N TYR A 252 -16.94 -6.38 -1.15
CA TYR A 252 -17.95 -7.07 -1.93
C TYR A 252 -17.36 -8.29 -2.63
N ARG A 253 -18.24 -9.17 -3.09
CA ARG A 253 -17.90 -10.27 -4.00
C ARG A 253 -18.94 -10.38 -5.11
N GLU A 254 -18.55 -10.98 -6.23
CA GLU A 254 -19.45 -11.32 -7.33
C GLU A 254 -19.68 -12.83 -7.34
N ILE A 255 -20.95 -13.24 -7.30
CA ILE A 255 -21.40 -14.64 -7.45
C ILE A 255 -22.49 -14.69 -8.52
N GLU A 256 -22.27 -15.44 -9.59
CA GLU A 256 -23.26 -15.65 -10.67
C GLU A 256 -23.83 -14.34 -11.26
N GLY A 257 -23.03 -13.28 -11.29
CA GLY A 257 -23.42 -11.96 -11.79
C GLY A 257 -24.05 -11.03 -10.75
N GLU A 258 -24.33 -11.52 -9.55
CA GLU A 258 -24.88 -10.72 -8.43
C GLU A 258 -23.73 -10.25 -7.53
N ILE A 259 -23.84 -9.01 -7.05
CA ILE A 259 -22.86 -8.40 -6.15
C ILE A 259 -23.38 -8.41 -4.72
N GLU A 260 -22.66 -9.06 -3.82
CA GLU A 260 -22.98 -9.19 -2.41
C GLU A 260 -21.99 -8.40 -1.55
N VAL A 261 -22.50 -7.63 -0.57
CA VAL A 261 -21.66 -7.02 0.46
C VAL A 261 -21.32 -8.05 1.54
N LEU A 262 -20.03 -8.10 1.95
CA LEU A 262 -19.58 -9.11 2.90
C LEU A 262 -19.72 -8.69 4.36
N ALA A 263 -19.37 -7.44 4.69
CA ALA A 263 -19.43 -6.94 6.07
C ALA A 263 -19.72 -5.43 6.05
N PRO A 264 -21.02 -5.04 5.89
CA PRO A 264 -21.40 -3.64 5.79
C PRO A 264 -21.15 -2.90 7.10
N MET A 265 -20.36 -1.81 7.02
CA MET A 265 -20.06 -0.97 8.18
C MET A 265 -19.63 0.44 7.76
N ALA A 266 -19.78 1.41 8.69
CA ALA A 266 -19.29 2.78 8.52
C ALA A 266 -17.76 2.82 8.74
N ALA A 267 -17.02 2.27 7.79
CA ALA A 267 -15.55 2.17 7.79
C ALA A 267 -15.01 2.01 6.38
N GLU A 268 -13.72 2.34 6.19
CA GLU A 268 -13.02 2.28 4.90
C GLU A 268 -12.14 1.03 4.81
N PHE A 269 -12.51 0.08 3.97
CA PHE A 269 -11.67 -1.07 3.58
C PHE A 269 -10.77 -0.77 2.39
N GLY A 270 -10.90 0.40 1.82
CA GLY A 270 -10.07 0.95 0.75
C GLY A 270 -9.27 2.16 1.20
N GLU A 271 -8.50 2.68 0.28
CA GLU A 271 -7.77 3.93 0.41
C GLU A 271 -7.53 4.54 -0.99
N PRO A 272 -7.33 5.87 -1.11
CA PRO A 272 -7.05 6.48 -2.40
C PRO A 272 -5.84 5.85 -3.09
N GLN A 273 -6.05 5.37 -4.31
CA GLN A 273 -5.04 4.63 -5.08
C GLN A 273 -4.11 5.59 -5.83
N TRP A 274 -3.30 6.34 -5.08
CA TRP A 274 -2.25 7.19 -5.64
C TRP A 274 -1.10 6.39 -6.27
N VAL A 275 -0.90 5.15 -5.82
CA VAL A 275 0.15 4.25 -6.28
C VAL A 275 -0.40 2.85 -6.46
N PHE A 276 0.23 2.07 -7.35
CA PHE A 276 -0.10 0.66 -7.53
C PHE A 276 0.31 -0.22 -6.34
N GLY A 277 -0.24 -1.44 -6.29
CA GLY A 277 0.19 -2.47 -5.36
C GLY A 277 -0.28 -2.30 -3.92
N LYS A 278 -1.31 -1.46 -3.68
CA LYS A 278 -1.95 -1.34 -2.36
C LYS A 278 -2.77 -2.58 -2.05
N SER A 279 -2.75 -3.01 -0.78
CA SER A 279 -3.48 -4.18 -0.30
C SER A 279 -4.04 -3.96 1.09
N ARG A 280 -5.37 -4.12 1.23
CA ARG A 280 -6.13 -3.95 2.47
C ARG A 280 -6.86 -5.22 2.90
N TYR A 281 -6.95 -6.24 2.04
CA TYR A 281 -7.49 -7.55 2.42
C TYR A 281 -6.76 -8.68 1.71
N THR A 282 -6.90 -9.89 2.26
CA THR A 282 -6.27 -11.11 1.73
C THR A 282 -7.03 -12.36 2.20
N PHE A 283 -6.84 -13.49 1.51
CA PHE A 283 -7.53 -14.75 1.78
C PHE A 283 -6.65 -15.71 2.57
N LEU A 284 -7.15 -16.21 3.69
CA LEU A 284 -6.51 -17.24 4.49
C LEU A 284 -6.89 -18.63 3.96
N ARG A 285 -6.03 -19.63 4.20
CA ARG A 285 -6.33 -21.04 3.85
C ARG A 285 -7.59 -21.59 4.51
N SER A 286 -8.03 -21.00 5.61
CA SER A 286 -9.28 -21.34 6.30
C SER A 286 -10.55 -20.88 5.57
N GLY A 287 -10.42 -20.16 4.44
CA GLY A 287 -11.53 -19.51 3.74
C GLY A 287 -11.95 -18.18 4.37
N HIS A 288 -11.29 -17.73 5.45
CA HIS A 288 -11.53 -16.43 6.05
C HIS A 288 -10.87 -15.32 5.21
N ILE A 289 -11.43 -14.11 5.24
CA ILE A 289 -10.84 -12.92 4.66
C ILE A 289 -10.27 -12.08 5.79
N ALA A 290 -8.95 -11.90 5.82
CA ALA A 290 -8.32 -10.92 6.69
C ALA A 290 -8.38 -9.55 6.05
N CYS A 291 -8.64 -8.50 6.82
CA CYS A 291 -8.81 -7.15 6.32
C CYS A 291 -8.27 -6.09 7.27
N ILE A 292 -7.78 -5.01 6.69
CA ILE A 292 -7.51 -3.76 7.39
C ILE A 292 -8.64 -2.79 7.03
N TYR A 293 -9.27 -2.21 8.04
CA TYR A 293 -10.28 -1.17 7.84
C TYR A 293 -9.96 0.06 8.69
N LYS A 294 -10.35 1.23 8.20
CA LYS A 294 -10.13 2.51 8.89
C LYS A 294 -11.44 3.02 9.47
N GLN A 295 -11.40 3.42 10.75
CA GLN A 295 -12.51 4.05 11.43
C GLN A 295 -12.00 5.09 12.42
N GLY A 296 -12.61 6.27 12.49
CA GLY A 296 -12.17 7.36 13.38
C GLY A 296 -10.71 7.79 13.17
N GLY A 297 -10.17 7.63 11.95
CA GLY A 297 -8.79 7.98 11.62
C GLY A 297 -7.74 6.89 11.89
N PHE A 298 -8.10 5.80 12.59
CA PHE A 298 -7.21 4.69 12.91
C PHE A 298 -7.50 3.45 12.07
N ASP A 299 -6.44 2.69 11.75
CA ASP A 299 -6.57 1.38 11.12
C ASP A 299 -6.80 0.30 12.18
N TYR A 300 -7.65 -0.65 11.84
CA TYR A 300 -7.96 -1.85 12.59
C TYR A 300 -7.72 -3.08 11.74
N LEU A 301 -7.31 -4.18 12.38
CA LEU A 301 -7.16 -5.48 11.76
C LEU A 301 -8.33 -6.37 12.14
N GLY A 302 -8.88 -7.10 11.18
CA GLY A 302 -9.99 -8.00 11.43
C GLY A 302 -10.06 -9.17 10.47
N VAL A 303 -11.02 -10.05 10.74
CA VAL A 303 -11.33 -11.23 9.92
C VAL A 303 -12.81 -11.26 9.64
N ILE A 304 -13.18 -11.56 8.40
CA ILE A 304 -14.54 -11.93 7.99
C ILE A 304 -14.57 -13.44 7.83
N GLU A 305 -15.41 -14.10 8.63
CA GLU A 305 -15.61 -15.56 8.54
C GLU A 305 -16.60 -15.89 7.41
N PRO A 306 -16.41 -17.00 6.68
CA PRO A 306 -17.37 -17.44 5.66
C PRO A 306 -18.82 -17.49 6.20
N GLY A 307 -19.74 -16.86 5.46
CA GLY A 307 -21.16 -16.82 5.81
C GLY A 307 -21.54 -15.87 6.97
N LYS A 308 -20.59 -15.12 7.55
CA LYS A 308 -20.87 -14.05 8.50
C LYS A 308 -20.80 -12.69 7.81
N ALA A 309 -21.77 -11.83 8.08
CA ALA A 309 -21.82 -10.46 7.57
C ALA A 309 -21.23 -9.46 8.59
N SER A 310 -20.10 -9.82 9.22
CA SER A 310 -19.46 -8.97 10.23
C SER A 310 -17.96 -9.23 10.31
N VAL A 311 -17.22 -8.20 10.71
CA VAL A 311 -15.78 -8.30 11.00
C VAL A 311 -15.57 -8.68 12.46
N THR A 312 -14.78 -9.71 12.70
CA THR A 312 -14.22 -10.01 14.02
C THR A 312 -12.87 -9.33 14.14
N SER A 313 -12.72 -8.39 15.08
CA SER A 313 -11.48 -7.64 15.28
C SER A 313 -10.36 -8.54 15.82
N ILE A 314 -9.16 -8.38 15.27
CA ILE A 314 -7.91 -8.93 15.82
C ILE A 314 -7.25 -7.84 16.66
N PRO A 315 -7.02 -8.05 17.97
CA PRO A 315 -6.32 -7.07 18.80
C PRO A 315 -4.95 -6.73 18.22
N CYS A 316 -4.70 -5.47 17.93
CA CYS A 316 -3.45 -4.98 17.35
C CYS A 316 -3.12 -3.59 17.92
N ALA A 317 -1.88 -3.43 18.41
CA ALA A 317 -1.41 -2.15 18.94
C ALA A 317 -0.97 -1.16 17.85
N PHE A 318 -0.87 -1.62 16.61
CA PHE A 318 -0.51 -0.79 15.45
C PHE A 318 -1.79 -0.20 14.84
N THR A 319 -1.80 1.11 14.68
CA THR A 319 -2.99 1.90 14.29
C THR A 319 -2.83 2.59 12.92
N SER A 320 -1.73 2.31 12.25
CA SER A 320 -1.49 2.69 10.84
C SER A 320 -0.88 1.47 10.16
N MET A 321 -1.62 0.88 9.21
CA MET A 321 -1.27 -0.40 8.61
C MET A 321 -1.39 -0.36 7.08
N SER A 322 -0.51 -1.08 6.38
CA SER A 322 -0.52 -1.19 4.92
C SER A 322 0.07 -2.51 4.43
N SER A 323 -0.13 -2.79 3.14
CA SER A 323 0.47 -3.94 2.44
C SER A 323 0.14 -5.28 3.11
N LEU A 324 -1.15 -5.51 3.39
CA LEU A 324 -1.61 -6.76 3.99
C LEU A 324 -1.41 -7.93 3.01
N SER A 325 -0.72 -8.96 3.46
CA SER A 325 -0.46 -10.19 2.72
C SER A 325 -0.51 -11.40 3.66
N THR A 326 -0.50 -12.61 3.11
CA THR A 326 -0.49 -13.84 3.91
C THR A 326 0.36 -14.93 3.28
N ASP A 327 0.99 -15.75 4.11
CA ASP A 327 1.59 -17.03 3.72
C ASP A 327 0.56 -18.19 3.78
N GLY A 328 -0.72 -17.85 3.94
CA GLY A 328 -1.84 -18.75 4.10
C GLY A 328 -2.14 -19.13 5.55
N THR A 329 -1.25 -18.84 6.50
CA THR A 329 -1.38 -19.16 7.94
C THR A 329 -1.22 -17.92 8.83
N ALA A 330 -0.29 -17.06 8.51
CA ALA A 330 -0.03 -15.81 9.21
C ALA A 330 -0.31 -14.61 8.32
N LEU A 331 -0.61 -13.50 8.93
CA LEU A 331 -0.71 -12.19 8.27
C LEU A 331 0.65 -11.50 8.31
N TRP A 332 0.98 -10.86 7.22
CA TRP A 332 2.17 -10.05 7.06
C TRP A 332 1.76 -8.66 6.61
N LEU A 333 2.27 -7.63 7.25
CA LEU A 333 1.94 -6.25 6.93
C LEU A 333 3.03 -5.29 7.41
N ILE A 334 2.94 -4.04 6.96
CA ILE A 334 3.71 -2.94 7.48
C ILE A 334 2.82 -2.18 8.46
N GLY A 335 3.22 -2.16 9.75
CA GLY A 335 2.46 -1.50 10.81
C GLY A 335 3.27 -0.41 11.49
N ALA A 336 2.58 0.66 11.93
CA ALA A 336 3.12 1.71 12.77
C ALA A 336 2.10 2.10 13.85
N SER A 337 2.57 2.68 14.95
CA SER A 337 1.73 3.17 16.03
C SER A 337 2.12 4.60 16.40
N PRO A 338 1.36 5.30 17.26
CA PRO A 338 1.74 6.62 17.75
C PRO A 338 3.10 6.68 18.45
N THR A 339 3.59 5.55 18.94
CA THR A 339 4.85 5.45 19.69
C THR A 339 5.94 4.65 18.96
N GLN A 340 5.61 4.04 17.82
CA GLN A 340 6.55 3.20 17.08
C GLN A 340 6.45 3.48 15.57
N GLY A 341 7.60 3.65 14.93
CA GLY A 341 7.70 3.83 13.49
C GLY A 341 7.36 2.57 12.68
N PRO A 342 7.32 2.67 11.34
CA PRO A 342 6.97 1.57 10.46
C PRO A 342 7.82 0.32 10.71
N THR A 343 7.14 -0.82 10.82
CA THR A 343 7.72 -2.12 11.14
C THR A 343 7.08 -3.20 10.28
N VAL A 344 7.88 -4.10 9.71
CA VAL A 344 7.38 -5.34 9.09
C VAL A 344 6.93 -6.27 10.20
N LEU A 345 5.68 -6.68 10.15
CA LEU A 345 5.02 -7.49 11.18
C LEU A 345 4.56 -8.82 10.62
N ARG A 346 4.66 -9.86 11.45
CA ARG A 346 3.99 -11.14 11.28
C ARG A 346 2.97 -11.30 12.40
N ILE A 347 1.70 -11.55 12.06
CA ILE A 347 0.60 -11.61 13.02
C ILE A 347 -0.12 -12.96 12.88
N ASN A 348 -0.37 -13.62 13.99
CA ASN A 348 -1.22 -14.79 14.02
C ASN A 348 -2.69 -14.34 14.00
N PRO A 349 -3.49 -14.71 12.98
CA PRO A 349 -4.88 -14.25 12.86
C PRO A 349 -5.81 -14.84 13.94
N THR A 350 -5.42 -15.90 14.63
CA THR A 350 -6.27 -16.57 15.62
C THR A 350 -6.16 -15.96 17.02
N ASP A 351 -4.94 -15.63 17.45
CA ASP A 351 -4.65 -15.15 18.81
C ASP A 351 -4.12 -13.70 18.85
N GLY A 352 -3.93 -13.08 17.69
CA GLY A 352 -3.41 -11.71 17.58
C GLY A 352 -1.93 -11.57 17.98
N ARG A 353 -1.20 -12.67 18.18
CA ARG A 353 0.22 -12.59 18.53
C ARG A 353 1.03 -11.94 17.44
N ILE A 354 1.75 -10.87 17.79
CA ILE A 354 2.58 -10.08 16.90
C ILE A 354 4.04 -10.46 17.07
N GLN A 355 4.73 -10.65 15.95
CA GLN A 355 6.17 -10.75 15.85
C GLN A 355 6.69 -9.58 15.00
N GLU A 356 7.51 -8.73 15.57
CA GLU A 356 8.24 -7.70 14.83
C GLU A 356 9.40 -8.36 14.08
N ILE A 357 9.47 -8.11 12.79
CA ILE A 357 10.47 -8.72 11.90
C ILE A 357 11.58 -7.72 11.59
N GLN A 358 11.21 -6.51 11.18
CA GLN A 358 12.17 -5.48 10.78
C GLN A 358 11.59 -4.09 11.05
N ARG A 359 12.30 -3.27 11.79
CA ARG A 359 11.97 -1.85 11.97
C ARG A 359 12.58 -1.00 10.87
N ALA A 360 11.88 0.05 10.47
CA ALA A 360 12.38 1.02 9.49
C ALA A 360 13.58 1.82 10.03
N ALA A 361 13.54 2.18 11.30
CA ALA A 361 14.62 2.83 12.03
C ALA A 361 14.58 2.43 13.50
N GLU A 362 15.73 2.39 14.13
CA GLU A 362 15.84 2.37 15.60
C GLU A 362 15.76 3.81 16.09
N ILE A 363 14.68 4.14 16.78
CA ILE A 363 14.45 5.49 17.33
C ILE A 363 14.75 5.43 18.81
N ASP A 364 15.89 6.01 19.21
CA ASP A 364 16.30 6.13 20.60
C ASP A 364 15.75 7.43 21.20
N VAL A 365 14.44 7.47 21.45
CA VAL A 365 13.73 8.57 22.11
C VAL A 365 13.03 8.01 23.33
N ASN A 366 13.29 8.61 24.49
CA ASN A 366 12.58 8.23 25.71
C ASN A 366 11.05 8.42 25.52
N PRO A 367 10.24 7.36 25.73
CA PRO A 367 8.78 7.41 25.53
C PRO A 367 8.06 8.55 26.28
N LEU A 368 8.62 9.04 27.39
CA LEU A 368 8.05 10.15 28.15
C LEU A 368 8.04 11.50 27.38
N TYR A 369 8.77 11.62 26.28
CA TYR A 369 8.75 12.78 25.38
C TYR A 369 7.81 12.61 24.18
N ILE A 370 7.13 11.46 24.09
CA ILE A 370 6.27 11.15 22.94
C ILE A 370 4.82 11.51 23.28
N SER A 371 4.29 12.48 22.56
CA SER A 371 2.87 12.81 22.55
C SER A 371 2.12 11.85 21.66
N THR A 372 1.00 11.31 22.15
CA THR A 372 0.09 10.45 21.39
C THR A 372 -1.09 11.27 20.86
N PRO A 373 -1.63 10.93 19.67
CA PRO A 373 -2.73 11.67 19.08
C PRO A 373 -4.06 11.45 19.81
N GLU A 374 -4.79 12.52 20.00
CA GLU A 374 -6.21 12.52 20.34
C GLU A 374 -7.00 12.84 19.05
N ALA A 375 -7.90 11.94 18.64
CA ALA A 375 -8.81 12.22 17.52
C ALA A 375 -9.87 13.24 17.97
N ILE A 376 -9.91 14.37 17.29
CA ILE A 376 -10.86 15.45 17.58
C ILE A 376 -11.77 15.72 16.38
N GLU A 377 -12.97 16.13 16.65
CA GLU A 377 -13.95 16.63 15.68
C GLU A 377 -14.33 18.05 16.06
N PHE A 378 -14.42 18.95 15.08
CA PHE A 378 -14.77 20.34 15.30
C PHE A 378 -15.66 20.87 14.19
N PRO A 379 -16.56 21.85 14.48
CA PRO A 379 -17.47 22.41 13.51
C PRO A 379 -16.74 23.25 12.46
N THR A 380 -17.25 23.20 11.23
CA THR A 380 -16.83 24.02 10.11
C THR A 380 -18.01 24.75 9.47
N GLU A 381 -17.81 25.41 8.32
CA GLU A 381 -18.88 26.11 7.60
C GLU A 381 -20.00 25.16 7.15
N HIS A 382 -21.21 25.69 7.04
CA HIS A 382 -22.41 24.98 6.55
C HIS A 382 -22.80 23.77 7.39
N ASP A 383 -22.69 23.84 8.71
CA ASP A 383 -23.02 22.76 9.66
C ASP A 383 -22.27 21.44 9.40
N LYS A 384 -21.11 21.53 8.74
CA LYS A 384 -20.20 20.40 8.57
C LYS A 384 -19.20 20.33 9.71
N THR A 385 -18.57 19.17 9.85
CA THR A 385 -17.48 18.95 10.79
C THR A 385 -16.19 18.59 10.05
N ALA A 386 -15.06 18.85 10.69
CA ALA A 386 -13.75 18.38 10.26
C ALA A 386 -13.10 17.57 11.38
N HIS A 387 -12.20 16.69 10.98
CA HIS A 387 -11.49 15.79 11.88
C HIS A 387 -10.00 16.10 11.87
N ALA A 388 -9.36 15.98 13.02
CA ALA A 388 -7.93 16.14 13.16
C ALA A 388 -7.37 15.22 14.27
N PHE A 389 -6.06 15.11 14.29
CA PHE A 389 -5.32 14.56 15.43
C PHE A 389 -4.66 15.71 16.20
N TYR A 390 -5.00 15.85 17.47
CA TYR A 390 -4.34 16.77 18.37
C TYR A 390 -3.25 16.05 19.16
N TYR A 391 -2.05 16.62 19.16
CA TYR A 391 -0.92 16.18 19.95
C TYR A 391 -0.60 17.25 20.99
N ALA A 392 -0.85 16.92 22.26
CA ALA A 392 -0.58 17.82 23.38
C ALA A 392 0.93 18.02 23.61
N PRO A 393 1.34 19.18 24.15
CA PRO A 393 2.70 19.38 24.66
C PRO A 393 3.09 18.27 25.64
N THR A 394 4.23 17.62 25.42
CA THR A 394 4.65 16.46 26.23
C THR A 394 6.14 16.50 26.53
N ASN A 395 6.50 16.73 27.80
CA ASN A 395 7.88 16.75 28.26
C ASN A 395 7.92 16.37 29.77
N PRO A 396 8.71 15.38 30.17
CA PRO A 396 8.76 14.95 31.57
C PRO A 396 9.47 15.94 32.50
N ASP A 397 10.29 16.86 31.98
CA ASP A 397 11.14 17.76 32.75
C ASP A 397 10.51 19.15 32.93
N TYR A 398 9.51 19.51 32.14
CA TYR A 398 8.89 20.83 32.10
C TYR A 398 7.38 20.78 32.27
N ALA A 399 6.83 21.83 32.90
CA ALA A 399 5.42 22.18 32.88
C ALA A 399 5.28 23.67 32.61
N ALA A 400 4.17 24.09 31.99
CA ALA A 400 3.89 25.51 31.80
C ALA A 400 3.22 26.13 33.04
N PRO A 401 3.20 27.48 33.14
CA PRO A 401 2.32 28.18 34.08
C PRO A 401 0.84 27.82 33.84
N ASP A 402 0.04 27.78 34.92
CA ASP A 402 -1.35 27.33 34.90
C ASP A 402 -2.28 28.20 34.02
N ASP A 403 -1.92 29.46 33.79
CA ASP A 403 -2.68 30.45 33.01
C ASP A 403 -2.22 30.58 31.55
N GLU A 404 -1.23 29.79 31.14
CA GLU A 404 -0.67 29.83 29.78
C GLU A 404 -1.29 28.74 28.88
N LEU A 405 -1.61 29.10 27.64
CA LEU A 405 -2.01 28.15 26.59
C LEU A 405 -0.84 27.87 25.65
N PRO A 406 -0.70 26.61 25.18
CA PRO A 406 0.35 26.27 24.23
C PRO A 406 0.15 26.95 22.87
N PRO A 407 1.22 27.42 22.23
CA PRO A 407 1.14 27.79 20.83
C PRO A 407 0.77 26.56 20.00
N LEU A 408 -0.14 26.75 19.01
CA LEU A 408 -0.66 25.67 18.16
C LEU A 408 -0.01 25.72 16.78
N LEU A 409 0.53 24.59 16.36
CA LEU A 409 0.96 24.35 14.99
C LEU A 409 -0.11 23.51 14.26
N VAL A 410 -0.68 24.04 13.19
CA VAL A 410 -1.61 23.33 12.34
C VAL A 410 -0.88 22.82 11.11
N ILE A 411 -0.91 21.50 10.90
CA ILE A 411 -0.29 20.82 9.75
C ILE A 411 -1.41 20.12 8.97
N THR A 412 -1.53 20.46 7.68
CA THR A 412 -2.48 19.83 6.78
C THR A 412 -1.80 18.78 5.90
N HIS A 413 -2.53 17.71 5.54
CA HIS A 413 -2.03 16.79 4.52
C HIS A 413 -2.05 17.45 3.13
N GLY A 414 -1.23 16.94 2.21
CA GLY A 414 -1.27 17.32 0.80
C GLY A 414 -2.37 16.55 0.04
N GLY A 415 -2.53 16.87 -1.21
CA GLY A 415 -3.48 16.17 -2.05
C GLY A 415 -4.45 17.13 -2.69
N PRO A 416 -5.73 16.88 -3.00
CA PRO A 416 -6.78 17.00 -2.00
C PRO A 416 -7.19 15.68 -1.33
N THR A 417 -7.17 14.58 -2.06
CA THR A 417 -7.65 13.29 -1.55
C THR A 417 -6.56 12.55 -0.80
N SER A 418 -6.52 12.73 0.52
CA SER A 418 -5.56 12.10 1.43
C SER A 418 -6.10 12.11 2.87
N ALA A 419 -5.36 11.57 3.80
CA ALA A 419 -5.63 11.64 5.22
C ALA A 419 -4.32 11.62 6.03
N THR A 420 -4.29 12.36 7.13
CA THR A 420 -3.20 12.29 8.09
C THR A 420 -3.27 10.97 8.87
N GLY A 421 -2.14 10.26 8.96
CA GLY A 421 -2.03 9.06 9.78
C GLY A 421 -1.62 9.35 11.21
N ALA A 422 -1.92 8.41 12.09
CA ALA A 422 -1.62 8.50 13.53
C ALA A 422 -0.28 7.85 13.93
N GLN A 423 0.60 7.55 12.97
CA GLN A 423 1.90 6.95 13.24
C GLN A 423 2.88 7.93 13.89
N LEU A 424 3.88 7.39 14.59
CA LEU A 424 4.96 8.17 15.15
C LEU A 424 5.62 9.08 14.12
N SER A 425 5.56 10.38 14.36
CA SER A 425 6.20 11.43 13.58
C SER A 425 7.21 12.17 14.44
N LEU A 426 8.50 12.01 14.18
CA LEU A 426 9.54 12.74 14.91
C LEU A 426 9.41 14.26 14.73
N THR A 427 8.88 14.73 13.60
CA THR A 427 8.59 16.16 13.38
C THR A 427 7.53 16.65 14.37
N THR A 428 6.46 15.90 14.59
CA THR A 428 5.46 16.22 15.61
C THR A 428 6.07 16.21 17.00
N GLN A 429 6.85 15.16 17.34
CA GLN A 429 7.49 15.04 18.66
C GLN A 429 8.53 16.14 18.91
N TYR A 430 9.20 16.63 17.89
CA TYR A 430 10.12 17.77 18.00
C TYR A 430 9.42 19.00 18.57
N TRP A 431 8.21 19.29 18.11
CA TRP A 431 7.45 20.45 18.54
C TRP A 431 6.75 20.20 19.88
N THR A 432 6.09 19.06 20.06
CA THR A 432 5.34 18.77 21.30
C THR A 432 6.26 18.71 22.50
N SER A 433 7.47 18.17 22.35
CA SER A 433 8.46 18.12 23.44
C SER A 433 9.06 19.48 23.80
N ARG A 434 8.76 20.53 23.02
CA ARG A 434 9.16 21.92 23.28
C ARG A 434 8.01 22.79 23.79
N GLY A 435 6.84 22.18 24.04
CA GLY A 435 5.69 22.90 24.58
C GLY A 435 4.74 23.45 23.52
N PHE A 436 4.75 22.91 22.29
CA PHE A 436 3.78 23.25 21.26
C PHE A 436 2.64 22.20 21.24
N GLY A 437 1.42 22.64 21.05
CA GLY A 437 0.35 21.81 20.54
C GLY A 437 0.49 21.65 19.03
N VAL A 438 0.22 20.46 18.48
CA VAL A 438 0.29 20.19 17.06
C VAL A 438 -1.02 19.58 16.58
#